data_43b2c11929c55e3ac7417c6aaae5033a
#
_entry.id   43b2c11929c55e3ac7417c6aaae5033a
#
_cell.length_a   1.000
_cell.length_b   1.000
_cell.length_c   1.000
_cell.angle_alpha   90.00
_cell.angle_beta   90.00
_cell.angle_gamma   90.00
#
_symmetry.space_group_name_H-M   'P 1'
#
loop_
_entity.id
_entity.type
_entity.pdbx_description
1 polymer ?
#
loop_
_entity_poly.entity_id
_entity_poly.type
_entity_poly.pdbx_seq_one_letter_code
_entity_poly.pdbx_strand_id
1 'polypeptide(L)'
;MERRTFAFGALAALAIPGCSASKFKRYNGPEVTSIVVNKTAKRMFLLHNEDVLKAYDIYLGFAPAGPKQFEGDGKTPEGTYLIDRRNPNSSFHLSLGISYPNTQDIAFAESMGKRPGGNIFIHGQPNNDKKSGKKENWTAGCIAVRDKEIEEIYAMVRNGTLITIRA
;
A
#
# COMPACT_ATOMS: atom_id res chain seq x y z
N MET A 1 40.85 -20.60 62.51
CA MET A 1 40.30 -19.39 61.88
C MET A 1 40.28 -19.65 60.37
N GLU A 2 39.20 -20.14 59.85
CA GLU A 2 39.05 -20.40 58.39
C GLU A 2 38.38 -19.22 57.74
N ARG A 3 39.02 -18.62 56.74
CA ARG A 3 38.49 -17.51 55.92
C ARG A 3 37.72 -18.12 54.74
N ARG A 4 36.41 -18.04 54.79
CA ARG A 4 35.52 -18.36 53.63
C ARG A 4 35.51 -17.22 52.61
N THR A 5 36.09 -17.46 51.44
CA THR A 5 36.01 -16.54 50.28
C THR A 5 34.70 -16.79 49.56
N PHE A 6 33.82 -15.79 49.52
CA PHE A 6 32.62 -15.80 48.67
C PHE A 6 32.99 -15.29 47.25
N ALA A 7 32.89 -16.18 46.27
CA ALA A 7 33.00 -15.79 44.86
C ALA A 7 31.66 -15.27 44.36
N PHE A 8 31.60 -14.01 44.01
CA PHE A 8 30.45 -13.42 43.30
C PHE A 8 30.57 -13.78 41.82
N GLY A 9 29.71 -14.68 41.35
CA GLY A 9 29.55 -14.97 39.92
C GLY A 9 28.75 -13.86 39.25
N ALA A 10 29.37 -13.06 38.41
CA ALA A 10 28.68 -12.09 37.55
C ALA A 10 27.99 -12.81 36.41
N LEU A 11 26.65 -12.81 36.42
CA LEU A 11 25.81 -13.33 35.32
C LEU A 11 25.78 -12.28 34.20
N ALA A 12 26.58 -12.48 33.16
CA ALA A 12 26.54 -11.65 31.98
C ALA A 12 25.25 -11.97 31.15
N ALA A 13 24.29 -11.06 31.20
CA ALA A 13 23.09 -11.12 30.36
C ALA A 13 23.49 -10.84 28.90
N LEU A 14 23.54 -11.84 28.05
CA LEU A 14 23.66 -11.71 26.60
C LEU A 14 22.39 -11.06 26.05
N ALA A 15 22.43 -9.77 25.74
CA ALA A 15 21.41 -9.08 24.98
C ALA A 15 21.42 -9.61 23.54
N ILE A 16 20.45 -10.45 23.18
CA ILE A 16 20.22 -10.90 21.80
C ILE A 16 19.67 -9.71 21.03
N PRO A 17 20.39 -9.18 20.00
CA PRO A 17 19.84 -8.12 19.18
C PRO A 17 18.60 -8.68 18.47
N GLY A 18 17.42 -8.13 18.76
CA GLY A 18 16.19 -8.47 18.08
C GLY A 18 16.32 -8.20 16.58
N CYS A 19 16.40 -9.23 15.76
CA CYS A 19 16.32 -9.12 14.31
C CYS A 19 14.94 -8.56 13.94
N SER A 20 14.86 -7.24 13.72
CA SER A 20 13.68 -6.64 13.09
C SER A 20 13.56 -7.23 11.69
N ALA A 21 12.47 -7.97 11.42
CA ALA A 21 12.23 -8.55 10.12
C ALA A 21 12.15 -7.44 9.05
N SER A 22 12.94 -7.59 7.98
CA SER A 22 12.96 -6.62 6.88
C SER A 22 11.58 -6.49 6.25
N LYS A 23 11.12 -5.25 6.00
CA LYS A 23 9.89 -4.97 5.26
C LYS A 23 10.02 -5.27 3.76
N PHE A 24 11.23 -5.50 3.26
CA PHE A 24 11.49 -5.86 1.88
C PHE A 24 11.51 -7.38 1.74
N LYS A 25 10.48 -7.91 1.09
CA LYS A 25 10.35 -9.33 0.80
C LYS A 25 10.94 -9.67 -0.56
N ARG A 26 11.28 -10.94 -0.76
CA ARG A 26 11.62 -11.50 -2.07
C ARG A 26 10.42 -12.28 -2.60
N TYR A 27 10.21 -12.20 -3.89
CA TYR A 27 9.19 -12.95 -4.61
C TYR A 27 9.80 -13.66 -5.82
N ASN A 28 9.59 -14.96 -5.92
CA ASN A 28 10.14 -15.81 -7.00
C ASN A 28 9.01 -16.58 -7.74
N GLY A 29 7.75 -16.15 -7.58
CA GLY A 29 6.61 -16.74 -8.26
C GLY A 29 6.38 -16.15 -9.66
N PRO A 30 5.23 -16.48 -10.30
CA PRO A 30 4.83 -15.93 -11.59
C PRO A 30 4.76 -14.41 -11.57
N GLU A 31 5.11 -13.76 -12.68
CA GLU A 31 5.05 -12.30 -12.81
C GLU A 31 3.60 -11.79 -12.63
N VAL A 32 3.43 -10.70 -11.89
CA VAL A 32 2.15 -9.99 -11.85
C VAL A 32 2.02 -9.16 -13.14
N THR A 33 1.16 -9.61 -14.04
CA THR A 33 0.92 -8.93 -15.33
C THR A 33 -0.11 -7.81 -15.20
N SER A 34 -1.05 -7.93 -14.26
CA SER A 34 -2.06 -6.90 -14.02
C SER A 34 -2.59 -6.91 -12.58
N ILE A 35 -3.21 -5.77 -12.22
CA ILE A 35 -3.93 -5.57 -10.96
C ILE A 35 -5.37 -5.22 -11.32
N VAL A 36 -6.34 -5.84 -10.64
CA VAL A 36 -7.75 -5.50 -10.74
C VAL A 36 -8.24 -5.06 -9.36
N VAL A 37 -8.87 -3.89 -9.31
CA VAL A 37 -9.51 -3.35 -8.11
C VAL A 37 -11.00 -3.27 -8.34
N ASN A 38 -11.78 -3.91 -7.47
CA ASN A 38 -13.23 -3.75 -7.39
C ASN A 38 -13.55 -2.92 -6.15
N LYS A 39 -13.99 -1.68 -6.35
CA LYS A 39 -14.25 -0.71 -5.28
C LYS A 39 -15.47 -1.11 -4.45
N THR A 40 -16.53 -1.58 -5.10
CA THR A 40 -17.77 -2.00 -4.41
C THR A 40 -17.52 -3.20 -3.52
N ALA A 41 -16.79 -4.20 -4.02
CA ALA A 41 -16.43 -5.37 -3.24
C ALA A 41 -15.28 -5.10 -2.25
N LYS A 42 -14.60 -3.94 -2.33
CA LYS A 42 -13.39 -3.59 -1.56
C LYS A 42 -12.31 -4.66 -1.67
N ARG A 43 -12.09 -5.14 -2.89
CA ARG A 43 -11.14 -6.21 -3.19
C ARG A 43 -10.14 -5.76 -4.25
N MET A 44 -8.90 -6.17 -4.07
CA MET A 44 -7.83 -6.03 -5.06
C MET A 44 -7.22 -7.40 -5.34
N PHE A 45 -6.97 -7.66 -6.63
CA PHE A 45 -6.43 -8.91 -7.13
C PHE A 45 -5.14 -8.64 -7.89
N LEU A 46 -4.10 -9.43 -7.63
CA LEU A 46 -2.89 -9.50 -8.45
C LEU A 46 -3.01 -10.70 -9.36
N LEU A 47 -2.84 -10.50 -10.67
CA LEU A 47 -3.04 -11.54 -11.67
C LEU A 47 -1.76 -11.82 -12.45
N HIS A 48 -1.58 -13.07 -12.84
CA HIS A 48 -0.71 -13.51 -13.92
C HIS A 48 -1.60 -13.93 -15.08
N ASN A 49 -1.68 -13.10 -16.12
CA ASN A 49 -2.67 -13.23 -17.20
C ASN A 49 -4.11 -13.28 -16.62
N GLU A 50 -4.79 -14.43 -16.70
CA GLU A 50 -6.14 -14.64 -16.16
C GLU A 50 -6.15 -15.25 -14.76
N ASP A 51 -5.01 -15.77 -14.28
CA ASP A 51 -4.90 -16.45 -13.00
C ASP A 51 -4.73 -15.48 -11.84
N VAL A 52 -5.57 -15.62 -10.81
CA VAL A 52 -5.45 -14.83 -9.58
C VAL A 52 -4.32 -15.40 -8.70
N LEU A 53 -3.22 -14.66 -8.57
CA LEU A 53 -2.12 -15.02 -7.69
C LEU A 53 -2.40 -14.67 -6.23
N LYS A 54 -3.00 -13.49 -5.99
CA LYS A 54 -3.31 -12.96 -4.66
C LYS A 54 -4.56 -12.12 -4.68
N ALA A 55 -5.26 -12.07 -3.55
CA ALA A 55 -6.41 -11.22 -3.33
C ALA A 55 -6.31 -10.56 -1.94
N TYR A 56 -6.66 -9.27 -1.86
CA TYR A 56 -6.56 -8.46 -0.65
C TYR A 56 -7.85 -7.69 -0.40
N ASP A 57 -8.20 -7.53 0.86
CA ASP A 57 -9.18 -6.54 1.30
C ASP A 57 -8.53 -5.15 1.27
N ILE A 58 -9.26 -4.15 0.82
CA ILE A 58 -8.74 -2.79 0.65
C ILE A 58 -9.57 -1.76 1.38
N TYR A 59 -8.93 -0.64 1.71
CA TYR A 59 -9.56 0.58 2.19
C TYR A 59 -9.43 1.66 1.11
N LEU A 60 -10.47 2.44 0.93
CA LEU A 60 -10.57 3.45 -0.12
C LEU A 60 -10.60 4.87 0.44
N GLY A 61 -10.78 5.83 -0.44
CA GLY A 61 -11.05 7.21 -0.10
C GLY A 61 -12.34 7.37 0.72
N PHE A 62 -12.43 8.43 1.52
CA PHE A 62 -13.57 8.68 2.41
C PHE A 62 -14.92 8.89 1.68
N ALA A 63 -14.90 9.12 0.37
CA ALA A 63 -16.08 9.16 -0.50
C ALA A 63 -15.97 8.09 -1.60
N PRO A 64 -16.15 6.78 -1.28
CA PRO A 64 -15.73 5.67 -2.15
C PRO A 64 -16.58 5.51 -3.42
N ALA A 65 -17.81 6.05 -3.44
CA ALA A 65 -18.73 5.86 -4.55
C ALA A 65 -18.38 6.74 -5.77
N GLY A 66 -18.34 6.13 -6.95
CA GLY A 66 -18.05 6.77 -8.22
C GLY A 66 -16.56 7.15 -8.43
N PRO A 67 -16.20 7.58 -9.65
CA PRO A 67 -14.81 7.89 -10.00
C PRO A 67 -14.34 9.20 -9.36
N LYS A 68 -13.02 9.29 -9.15
CA LYS A 68 -12.36 10.53 -8.81
C LYS A 68 -12.50 11.53 -9.95
N GLN A 69 -12.87 12.76 -9.63
CA GLN A 69 -13.14 13.83 -10.60
C GLN A 69 -12.21 15.05 -10.42
N PHE A 70 -11.87 15.39 -9.18
CA PHE A 70 -11.03 16.54 -8.89
C PHE A 70 -10.31 16.38 -7.53
N GLU A 71 -9.35 17.23 -7.31
CA GLU A 71 -8.57 17.27 -6.06
C GLU A 71 -9.48 17.53 -4.86
N GLY A 72 -9.28 16.73 -3.79
CA GLY A 72 -10.03 16.89 -2.54
C GLY A 72 -11.39 16.22 -2.50
N ASP A 73 -11.85 15.55 -3.56
CA ASP A 73 -13.15 14.87 -3.60
C ASP A 73 -13.22 13.57 -2.76
N GLY A 74 -12.09 13.13 -2.23
CA GLY A 74 -12.02 11.91 -1.39
C GLY A 74 -12.28 10.62 -2.12
N LYS A 75 -12.28 10.63 -3.45
CA LYS A 75 -12.61 9.47 -4.29
C LYS A 75 -11.35 8.79 -4.81
N THR A 76 -11.44 7.49 -4.99
CA THR A 76 -10.46 6.68 -5.73
C THR A 76 -10.82 6.68 -7.20
N PRO A 77 -9.87 6.89 -8.14
CA PRO A 77 -10.17 6.92 -9.56
C PRO A 77 -10.73 5.57 -10.06
N GLU A 78 -11.48 5.62 -11.15
CA GLU A 78 -11.91 4.47 -11.94
C GLU A 78 -11.32 4.60 -13.34
N GLY A 79 -10.86 3.51 -13.89
CA GLY A 79 -10.18 3.48 -15.20
C GLY A 79 -8.98 2.54 -15.18
N THR A 80 -8.18 2.66 -16.25
CA THR A 80 -6.97 1.86 -16.42
C THR A 80 -5.75 2.77 -16.38
N TYR A 81 -4.80 2.40 -15.54
CA TYR A 81 -3.57 3.13 -15.25
C TYR A 81 -2.38 2.17 -15.22
N LEU A 82 -1.20 2.70 -14.91
CA LEU A 82 0.02 1.94 -14.68
C LEU A 82 0.52 2.16 -13.26
N ILE A 83 1.21 1.19 -12.72
CA ILE A 83 2.10 1.41 -11.57
C ILE A 83 3.33 2.13 -12.10
N ASP A 84 3.54 3.38 -11.70
CA ASP A 84 4.54 4.27 -12.28
C ASP A 84 5.76 4.51 -11.38
N ARG A 85 5.63 4.30 -10.08
CA ARG A 85 6.69 4.56 -9.11
C ARG A 85 6.61 3.71 -7.86
N ARG A 86 7.74 3.55 -7.21
CA ARG A 86 7.89 2.78 -5.96
C ARG A 86 8.49 3.69 -4.90
N ASN A 87 7.89 3.75 -3.71
CA ASN A 87 8.40 4.54 -2.61
C ASN A 87 8.69 3.66 -1.38
N PRO A 88 9.97 3.33 -1.13
CA PRO A 88 10.37 2.56 0.05
C PRO A 88 10.30 3.37 1.35
N ASN A 89 10.27 4.70 1.27
CA ASN A 89 10.27 5.62 2.41
C ASN A 89 8.91 6.30 2.60
N SER A 90 7.84 5.58 2.30
CA SER A 90 6.47 6.08 2.45
C SER A 90 6.13 6.36 3.91
N SER A 91 5.37 7.44 4.17
CA SER A 91 4.74 7.69 5.47
C SER A 91 3.68 6.64 5.83
N PHE A 92 3.35 5.77 4.88
CA PHE A 92 2.42 4.67 5.00
C PHE A 92 3.12 3.33 4.76
N HIS A 93 4.23 3.10 5.43
CA HIS A 93 5.06 1.90 5.39
C HIS A 93 5.81 1.70 4.06
N LEU A 94 5.13 1.29 3.00
CA LEU A 94 5.57 1.20 1.61
C LEU A 94 4.47 1.72 0.70
N SER A 95 4.81 2.22 -0.51
CA SER A 95 3.78 2.58 -1.48
C SER A 95 4.20 2.39 -2.93
N LEU A 96 3.19 2.12 -3.77
CA LEU A 96 3.28 2.04 -5.23
C LEU A 96 2.39 3.12 -5.83
N GLY A 97 2.93 3.99 -6.67
CA GLY A 97 2.20 5.07 -7.33
C GLY A 97 1.41 4.55 -8.51
N ILE A 98 0.23 5.14 -8.70
CA ILE A 98 -0.67 4.92 -9.84
C ILE A 98 -0.58 6.13 -10.75
N SER A 99 -0.50 5.94 -12.06
CA SER A 99 -0.31 6.98 -13.08
C SER A 99 -1.55 7.88 -13.30
N TYR A 100 -2.35 8.08 -12.24
CA TYR A 100 -3.44 9.06 -12.23
C TYR A 100 -2.88 10.47 -12.02
N PRO A 101 -3.37 11.53 -12.70
CA PRO A 101 -4.43 11.51 -13.70
C PRO A 101 -3.91 11.16 -15.12
N ASN A 102 -4.74 10.53 -15.94
CA ASN A 102 -4.53 10.43 -17.38
C ASN A 102 -5.09 11.67 -18.11
N THR A 103 -4.95 11.72 -19.44
CA THR A 103 -5.42 12.86 -20.26
C THR A 103 -6.93 13.09 -20.13
N GLN A 104 -7.72 12.03 -20.00
CA GLN A 104 -9.19 12.15 -19.86
C GLN A 104 -9.57 12.71 -18.49
N ASP A 105 -8.89 12.27 -17.43
CA ASP A 105 -9.09 12.78 -16.07
C ASP A 105 -8.77 14.26 -15.98
N ILE A 106 -7.69 14.69 -16.64
CA ILE A 106 -7.27 16.11 -16.71
C ILE A 106 -8.35 16.93 -17.44
N ALA A 107 -8.73 16.53 -18.65
CA ALA A 107 -9.71 17.24 -19.47
C ALA A 107 -11.06 17.37 -18.74
N PHE A 108 -11.49 16.31 -18.06
CA PHE A 108 -12.73 16.34 -17.28
C PHE A 108 -12.66 17.33 -16.12
N ALA A 109 -11.61 17.30 -15.31
CA ALA A 109 -11.47 18.24 -14.19
C ALA A 109 -11.38 19.69 -14.66
N GLU A 110 -10.64 19.95 -15.72
CA GLU A 110 -10.51 21.29 -16.33
C GLU A 110 -11.84 21.81 -16.89
N SER A 111 -12.68 20.96 -17.48
CA SER A 111 -14.03 21.32 -17.93
C SER A 111 -14.93 21.83 -16.80
N MET A 112 -14.62 21.42 -15.56
CA MET A 112 -15.30 21.88 -14.34
C MET A 112 -14.60 23.06 -13.66
N GLY A 113 -13.55 23.62 -14.26
CA GLY A 113 -12.72 24.67 -13.66
C GLY A 113 -11.93 24.20 -12.44
N LYS A 114 -11.59 22.91 -12.34
CA LYS A 114 -10.90 22.29 -11.21
C LYS A 114 -9.61 21.59 -11.62
N ARG A 115 -8.74 21.33 -10.65
CA ARG A 115 -7.56 20.48 -10.85
C ARG A 115 -7.94 19.01 -10.61
N PRO A 116 -7.43 18.06 -11.38
CA PRO A 116 -7.71 16.62 -11.18
C PRO A 116 -7.12 16.09 -9.86
N GLY A 117 -6.07 16.74 -9.36
CA GLY A 117 -5.24 16.22 -8.28
C GLY A 117 -4.27 15.17 -8.79
N GLY A 118 -3.79 14.32 -7.88
CA GLY A 118 -2.81 13.28 -8.19
C GLY A 118 -2.37 12.55 -6.93
N ASN A 119 -1.16 11.96 -6.97
CA ASN A 119 -0.59 11.26 -5.83
C ASN A 119 -1.50 10.13 -5.29
N ILE A 120 -2.08 9.37 -6.21
CA ILE A 120 -2.83 8.17 -5.88
C ILE A 120 -1.85 6.99 -5.77
N PHE A 121 -1.93 6.27 -4.65
CA PHE A 121 -1.03 5.16 -4.34
C PHE A 121 -1.79 3.93 -3.85
N ILE A 122 -1.18 2.76 -4.01
CA ILE A 122 -1.43 1.59 -3.16
C ILE A 122 -0.42 1.67 -2.02
N HIS A 123 -0.85 1.62 -0.74
CA HIS A 123 0.04 1.82 0.41
C HIS A 123 -0.40 1.05 1.65
N GLY A 124 0.48 0.95 2.64
CA GLY A 124 0.21 0.34 3.94
C GLY A 124 -0.49 1.28 4.92
N GLN A 125 -0.34 1.02 6.20
CA GLN A 125 -0.94 1.79 7.28
C GLN A 125 -0.07 3.02 7.64
N PRO A 126 -0.66 4.08 8.21
CA PRO A 126 0.10 5.24 8.66
C PRO A 126 1.18 4.84 9.68
N ASN A 127 2.42 5.33 9.52
CA ASN A 127 3.51 4.98 10.42
C ASN A 127 3.28 5.49 11.85
N ASN A 128 2.67 6.66 11.99
CA ASN A 128 2.51 7.35 13.27
C ASN A 128 1.11 7.20 13.89
N ASP A 129 0.13 6.69 13.14
CA ASP A 129 -1.25 6.49 13.62
C ASP A 129 -1.88 5.23 13.05
N LYS A 130 -1.47 4.09 13.59
CA LYS A 130 -2.05 2.77 13.22
C LYS A 130 -3.54 2.63 13.52
N LYS A 131 -4.12 3.50 14.37
CA LYS A 131 -5.55 3.46 14.71
C LYS A 131 -6.41 4.04 13.59
N SER A 132 -5.97 5.14 12.98
CA SER A 132 -6.70 5.75 11.84
C SER A 132 -6.78 4.81 10.65
N GLY A 133 -5.73 4.06 10.38
CA GLY A 133 -5.69 3.06 9.32
C GLY A 133 -6.61 1.83 9.50
N LYS A 134 -7.32 1.73 10.63
CA LYS A 134 -8.32 0.68 10.88
C LYS A 134 -9.75 1.13 10.56
N LYS A 135 -9.96 2.41 10.27
CA LYS A 135 -11.27 2.93 9.89
C LYS A 135 -11.59 2.51 8.46
N GLU A 136 -12.86 2.35 8.19
CA GLU A 136 -13.36 2.11 6.84
C GLU A 136 -13.21 3.39 5.98
N ASN A 137 -12.73 3.24 4.74
CA ASN A 137 -12.63 4.35 3.76
C ASN A 137 -11.97 5.61 4.33
N TRP A 138 -10.78 5.47 4.88
CA TRP A 138 -10.08 6.52 5.63
C TRP A 138 -9.12 7.36 4.78
N THR A 139 -8.82 6.95 3.54
CA THR A 139 -7.84 7.66 2.71
C THR A 139 -8.45 8.88 2.01
N ALA A 140 -7.62 9.72 1.41
CA ALA A 140 -8.07 10.84 0.58
C ALA A 140 -8.22 10.48 -0.91
N GLY A 141 -8.30 9.17 -1.23
CA GLY A 141 -8.44 8.65 -2.59
C GLY A 141 -7.45 7.54 -2.94
N CYS A 142 -6.45 7.27 -2.11
CA CYS A 142 -5.54 6.16 -2.25
C CYS A 142 -6.21 4.81 -1.93
N ILE A 143 -5.56 3.73 -2.31
CA ILE A 143 -5.93 2.34 -1.98
C ILE A 143 -5.02 1.89 -0.85
N ALA A 144 -5.56 1.63 0.34
CA ALA A 144 -4.78 1.15 1.46
C ALA A 144 -5.00 -0.33 1.72
N VAL A 145 -3.95 -1.01 2.19
CA VAL A 145 -3.92 -2.39 2.63
C VAL A 145 -3.19 -2.49 3.98
N ARG A 146 -3.08 -3.68 4.56
CA ARG A 146 -2.27 -3.87 5.78
C ARG A 146 -0.77 -3.81 5.47
N ASP A 147 0.06 -3.50 6.47
CA ASP A 147 1.52 -3.38 6.29
C ASP A 147 2.15 -4.66 5.71
N LYS A 148 1.77 -5.83 6.20
CA LYS A 148 2.27 -7.11 5.68
C LYS A 148 1.82 -7.38 4.24
N GLU A 149 0.64 -6.90 3.87
CA GLU A 149 0.10 -7.04 2.51
C GLU A 149 0.84 -6.13 1.53
N ILE A 150 1.08 -4.86 1.90
CA ILE A 150 1.88 -3.99 1.01
C ILE A 150 3.33 -4.46 0.87
N GLU A 151 3.91 -5.14 1.86
CA GLU A 151 5.23 -5.77 1.72
C GLU A 151 5.23 -6.85 0.64
N GLU A 152 4.17 -7.69 0.58
CA GLU A 152 4.00 -8.70 -0.46
C GLU A 152 3.75 -8.06 -1.83
N ILE A 153 2.80 -7.14 -1.91
CA ILE A 153 2.45 -6.42 -3.13
C ILE A 153 3.68 -5.70 -3.68
N TYR A 154 4.44 -5.04 -2.81
CA TYR A 154 5.66 -4.33 -3.17
C TYR A 154 6.74 -5.29 -3.72
N ALA A 155 6.86 -6.50 -3.22
CA ALA A 155 7.78 -7.51 -3.74
C ALA A 155 7.35 -8.08 -5.10
N MET A 156 6.03 -8.21 -5.33
CA MET A 156 5.44 -8.86 -6.50
C MET A 156 5.25 -7.92 -7.69
N VAL A 157 4.85 -6.67 -7.44
CA VAL A 157 4.44 -5.71 -8.47
C VAL A 157 5.61 -4.84 -8.91
N ARG A 158 5.76 -4.64 -10.22
CA ARG A 158 6.82 -3.83 -10.84
C ARG A 158 6.24 -2.54 -11.42
N ASN A 159 7.10 -1.56 -11.68
CA ASN A 159 6.73 -0.41 -12.51
C ASN A 159 6.34 -0.89 -13.92
N GLY A 160 5.31 -0.29 -14.50
CA GLY A 160 4.72 -0.70 -15.77
C GLY A 160 3.61 -1.72 -15.64
N THR A 161 3.36 -2.32 -14.46
CA THR A 161 2.22 -3.22 -14.25
C THR A 161 0.90 -2.45 -14.46
N LEU A 162 0.02 -3.03 -15.28
CA LEU A 162 -1.30 -2.47 -15.55
C LEU A 162 -2.19 -2.57 -14.30
N ILE A 163 -2.97 -1.53 -14.01
CA ILE A 163 -3.98 -1.52 -12.94
C ILE A 163 -5.31 -1.04 -13.49
N THR A 164 -6.35 -1.86 -13.36
CA THR A 164 -7.72 -1.50 -13.72
C THR A 164 -8.55 -1.36 -12.45
N ILE A 165 -9.13 -0.18 -12.24
CA ILE A 165 -9.97 0.16 -11.09
C ILE A 165 -11.39 0.36 -11.59
N ARG A 166 -12.33 -0.36 -11.00
CA ARG A 166 -13.75 -0.34 -11.38
C ARG A 166 -14.64 -0.30 -10.13
N ALA A 167 -15.89 0.13 -10.32
CA ALA A 167 -16.93 0.11 -9.29
C ALA A 167 -17.12 -1.25 -8.64
#